data_12e38242b11b33c588e20ab5e660cb5e
#
_entry.id   12e38242b11b33c588e20ab5e660cb5e
#
_cell.length_a   1.000
_cell.length_b   1.000
_cell.length_c   1.000
_cell.angle_alpha   90.00
_cell.angle_beta   90.00
_cell.angle_gamma   90.00
#
_symmetry.space_group_name_H-M   'P 1'
#
loop_
_entity.id
_entity.type
_entity.pdbx_description
1 polymer ?
#
loop_
_entity_poly.entity_id
_entity_poly.type
_entity_poly.pdbx_seq_one_letter_code
_entity_poly.pdbx_strand_id
1 'polypeptide(L)'
;MRFADIGLSDELLRALSEAGYDEPTPIQAAAIPQVQMMRDIIAIAQTGTGKTASFVLPMIDVLANGRARARMPRSLILEPTRELAAQVAENFEKYGKYHKLSMALLIGGVQMGDQVKALEKGVDVLIATPGRLMDLFERGKILLTGCEMLVIDEADRMLDMGFIPDIEHICTKLPATRQTLLFSATMPPPIKKLADKFLSNPKYIEVARPATANVNIEQFLVNVSPMKKRDVLRDLLRTENVSNAIIFCNRKTTVRELNTSLQRHGLRSGEIHGDIDQASRQKQLEAFKNGDINLLVASDVAARGLDVKGVSHVFNFDAPWHPDDYIHRIGRTGRAGAKGKAFTFVTKADEEAIESIEKLIGNKIERLGQIEAPADGEERTPVKRGRKAPASKAKEPLPAERSAETEAPEPKAVRAKAAAKPAREKSAPKTETVKPDQSSGAVVSGDDGWNGPMPGFLSVGFDT
;
A
#
# COMPACT_ATOMS: atom_id res chain seq x y z
N MET A 1 32.03 7.78 -4.55
CA MET A 1 31.49 8.63 -3.45
C MET A 1 31.06 7.70 -2.35
N ARG A 2 31.53 7.91 -1.12
CA ARG A 2 31.15 7.08 0.04
C ARG A 2 30.10 7.80 0.87
N PHE A 3 29.40 7.09 1.75
CA PHE A 3 28.43 7.70 2.67
C PHE A 3 29.07 8.77 3.59
N ALA A 4 30.34 8.62 3.93
CA ALA A 4 31.09 9.64 4.70
C ALA A 4 31.22 10.98 3.96
N ASP A 5 31.12 10.98 2.63
CA ASP A 5 31.28 12.18 1.81
C ASP A 5 30.00 13.03 1.70
N ILE A 6 28.85 12.53 2.22
CA ILE A 6 27.53 13.18 2.10
C ILE A 6 26.97 13.74 3.41
N GLY A 7 27.79 13.81 4.45
CA GLY A 7 27.50 14.58 5.67
C GLY A 7 26.60 13.88 6.69
N LEU A 8 26.55 12.53 6.71
CA LEU A 8 25.89 11.76 7.75
C LEU A 8 26.72 11.70 9.04
N SER A 9 26.05 11.57 10.19
CA SER A 9 26.70 11.40 11.50
C SER A 9 27.51 10.11 11.62
N ASP A 10 28.49 10.09 12.52
CA ASP A 10 29.32 8.92 12.76
C ASP A 10 28.48 7.70 13.24
N GLU A 11 27.42 7.94 14.00
CA GLU A 11 26.47 6.94 14.45
C GLU A 11 25.76 6.25 13.27
N LEU A 12 25.31 7.03 12.26
CA LEU A 12 24.72 6.48 11.05
C LEU A 12 25.74 5.77 10.19
N LEU A 13 26.95 6.35 10.01
CA LEU A 13 28.02 5.74 9.25
C LEU A 13 28.40 4.37 9.83
N ARG A 14 28.45 4.26 11.16
CA ARG A 14 28.66 3.00 11.85
C ARG A 14 27.55 2.00 11.59
N ALA A 15 26.27 2.44 11.68
CA ALA A 15 25.12 1.58 11.42
C ALA A 15 25.09 1.06 9.97
N LEU A 16 25.46 1.92 9.00
CA LEU A 16 25.54 1.57 7.58
C LEU A 16 26.66 0.55 7.32
N SER A 17 27.86 0.77 7.88
CA SER A 17 29.00 -0.17 7.74
C SER A 17 28.65 -1.55 8.28
N GLU A 18 28.03 -1.64 9.47
CA GLU A 18 27.58 -2.90 10.05
C GLU A 18 26.45 -3.57 9.25
N ALA A 19 25.70 -2.78 8.47
CA ALA A 19 24.68 -3.27 7.57
C ALA A 19 25.22 -3.68 6.18
N GLY A 20 26.53 -3.47 5.93
CA GLY A 20 27.17 -3.78 4.65
C GLY A 20 26.86 -2.79 3.54
N TYR A 21 26.61 -1.51 3.89
CA TYR A 21 26.40 -0.42 2.93
C TYR A 21 27.62 0.49 2.88
N ASP A 22 28.39 0.41 1.80
CA ASP A 22 29.63 1.18 1.64
C ASP A 22 29.44 2.44 0.80
N GLU A 23 28.62 2.35 -0.24
CA GLU A 23 28.44 3.44 -1.20
C GLU A 23 26.96 3.81 -1.36
N PRO A 24 26.66 5.13 -1.43
CA PRO A 24 25.30 5.59 -1.69
C PRO A 24 24.90 5.33 -3.14
N THR A 25 23.64 4.95 -3.32
CA THR A 25 23.03 4.92 -4.66
C THR A 25 22.89 6.34 -5.22
N PRO A 26 22.70 6.51 -6.55
CA PRO A 26 22.56 7.84 -7.16
C PRO A 26 21.46 8.70 -6.53
N ILE A 27 20.30 8.10 -6.16
CA ILE A 27 19.22 8.83 -5.50
C ILE A 27 19.60 9.25 -4.08
N GLN A 28 20.31 8.39 -3.33
CA GLN A 28 20.79 8.70 -1.98
C GLN A 28 21.81 9.82 -2.01
N ALA A 29 22.79 9.77 -2.90
CA ALA A 29 23.81 10.79 -3.04
C ALA A 29 23.23 12.17 -3.40
N ALA A 30 22.15 12.19 -4.21
CA ALA A 30 21.49 13.44 -4.61
C ALA A 30 20.52 13.97 -3.56
N ALA A 31 19.77 13.09 -2.86
CA ALA A 31 18.70 13.50 -1.97
C ALA A 31 19.18 13.80 -0.54
N ILE A 32 20.06 12.97 0.04
CA ILE A 32 20.49 13.09 1.45
C ILE A 32 20.98 14.51 1.78
N PRO A 33 21.89 15.15 1.04
CA PRO A 33 22.34 16.51 1.36
C PRO A 33 21.21 17.54 1.30
N GLN A 34 20.24 17.38 0.39
CA GLN A 34 19.12 18.32 0.28
C GLN A 34 18.15 18.19 1.45
N VAL A 35 17.93 16.96 1.95
CA VAL A 35 17.09 16.73 3.15
C VAL A 35 17.75 17.38 4.37
N GLN A 36 19.06 17.21 4.57
CA GLN A 36 19.82 17.84 5.66
C GLN A 36 19.80 19.38 5.60
N MET A 37 19.72 19.95 4.39
CA MET A 37 19.54 21.40 4.18
C MET A 37 18.10 21.86 4.40
N MET A 38 17.20 21.02 4.89
CA MET A 38 15.77 21.32 5.13
C MET A 38 15.03 21.82 3.89
N ARG A 39 15.42 21.36 2.69
CA ARG A 39 14.74 21.71 1.44
C ARG A 39 13.62 20.72 1.14
N ASP A 40 12.54 21.21 0.58
CA ASP A 40 11.53 20.36 -0.03
C ASP A 40 12.11 19.65 -1.24
N ILE A 41 11.69 18.39 -1.45
CA ILE A 41 12.23 17.54 -2.51
C ILE A 41 11.10 16.87 -3.29
N ILE A 42 11.25 16.83 -4.61
CA ILE A 42 10.56 15.92 -5.50
C ILE A 42 11.61 14.95 -6.04
N ALA A 43 11.50 13.68 -5.67
CA ALA A 43 12.45 12.63 -6.04
C ALA A 43 11.78 11.57 -6.91
N ILE A 44 12.15 11.53 -8.20
CA ILE A 44 11.65 10.55 -9.16
C ILE A 44 12.68 9.45 -9.33
N ALA A 45 12.34 8.26 -8.83
CA ALA A 45 13.21 7.09 -8.92
C ALA A 45 12.39 5.80 -8.79
N GLN A 46 12.80 4.74 -9.47
CA GLN A 46 12.13 3.45 -9.44
C GLN A 46 12.23 2.75 -8.08
N THR A 47 11.37 1.78 -7.84
CA THR A 47 11.45 0.90 -6.68
C THR A 47 12.75 0.09 -6.71
N GLY A 48 13.40 -0.05 -5.55
CA GLY A 48 14.68 -0.77 -5.44
C GLY A 48 15.92 0.08 -5.70
N THR A 49 15.80 1.37 -5.98
CA THR A 49 16.93 2.30 -6.13
C THR A 49 17.49 2.83 -4.80
N GLY A 50 16.87 2.48 -3.67
CA GLY A 50 17.28 2.94 -2.35
C GLY A 50 16.57 4.21 -1.85
N LYS A 51 15.38 4.54 -2.39
CA LYS A 51 14.57 5.70 -1.96
C LYS A 51 14.36 5.76 -0.46
N THR A 52 14.00 4.65 0.19
CA THR A 52 13.74 4.60 1.63
C THR A 52 14.93 5.14 2.45
N ALA A 53 16.13 4.69 2.17
CA ALA A 53 17.33 5.19 2.86
C ALA A 53 17.62 6.66 2.53
N SER A 54 17.19 7.17 1.36
CA SER A 54 17.38 8.57 0.97
C SER A 54 16.67 9.57 1.89
N PHE A 55 15.57 9.16 2.55
CA PHE A 55 14.87 10.00 3.52
C PHE A 55 15.03 9.53 4.96
N VAL A 56 15.13 8.22 5.22
CA VAL A 56 15.27 7.71 6.61
C VAL A 56 16.60 8.12 7.21
N LEU A 57 17.71 8.01 6.48
CA LEU A 57 19.04 8.36 6.99
C LEU A 57 19.13 9.83 7.42
N PRO A 58 18.89 10.82 6.55
CA PRO A 58 18.99 12.22 6.95
C PRO A 58 17.90 12.63 7.95
N MET A 59 16.72 11.99 7.94
CA MET A 59 15.68 12.23 8.96
C MET A 59 16.17 11.85 10.36
N ILE A 60 16.87 10.73 10.52
CA ILE A 60 17.43 10.32 11.80
C ILE A 60 18.39 11.38 12.31
N ASP A 61 19.30 11.89 11.49
CA ASP A 61 20.24 12.95 11.87
C ASP A 61 19.53 14.26 12.23
N VAL A 62 18.57 14.70 11.42
CA VAL A 62 17.81 15.94 11.69
C VAL A 62 17.04 15.84 13.00
N LEU A 63 16.49 14.66 13.31
CA LEU A 63 15.71 14.43 14.52
C LEU A 63 16.56 14.01 15.74
N ALA A 64 17.85 13.73 15.58
CA ALA A 64 18.73 13.29 16.67
C ALA A 64 18.69 14.23 17.88
N ASN A 65 18.53 15.53 17.62
CA ASN A 65 18.37 16.55 18.63
C ASN A 65 16.89 16.87 18.86
N GLY A 66 16.49 17.00 20.13
CA GLY A 66 15.12 17.35 20.50
C GLY A 66 14.42 16.24 21.27
N ARG A 67 13.11 16.42 21.53
CA ARG A 67 12.27 15.47 22.26
C ARG A 67 10.88 15.40 21.67
N ALA A 68 10.39 14.18 21.53
CA ALA A 68 8.99 13.92 21.19
C ALA A 68 8.05 14.46 22.29
N ARG A 69 6.89 14.94 21.89
CA ARG A 69 5.80 15.36 22.77
C ARG A 69 4.65 14.36 22.67
N ALA A 70 3.92 14.15 23.78
CA ALA A 70 2.77 13.26 23.79
C ALA A 70 1.78 13.62 22.67
N ARG A 71 1.43 12.65 21.85
CA ARG A 71 0.51 12.75 20.70
C ARG A 71 0.93 13.74 19.59
N MET A 72 2.13 14.29 19.63
CA MET A 72 2.64 15.25 18.64
C MET A 72 3.94 14.71 18.01
N PRO A 73 3.85 13.92 16.94
CA PRO A 73 5.04 13.45 16.24
C PRO A 73 5.78 14.61 15.60
N ARG A 74 7.11 14.50 15.53
CA ARG A 74 7.99 15.48 14.90
C ARG A 74 8.11 15.26 13.40
N SER A 75 7.95 14.02 12.95
CA SER A 75 7.92 13.68 11.54
C SER A 75 6.83 12.66 11.21
N LEU A 76 6.36 12.69 9.98
CA LEU A 76 5.34 11.81 9.44
C LEU A 76 5.81 11.22 8.10
N ILE A 77 5.77 9.90 7.99
CA ILE A 77 6.00 9.16 6.74
C ILE A 77 4.69 8.52 6.33
N LEU A 78 4.20 8.83 5.14
CA LEU A 78 3.02 8.23 4.54
C LEU A 78 3.42 7.15 3.56
N GLU A 79 2.83 5.97 3.74
CA GLU A 79 3.04 4.79 2.92
C GLU A 79 1.72 4.27 2.35
N PRO A 80 1.66 3.82 1.08
CA PRO A 80 0.41 3.34 0.49
C PRO A 80 -0.07 2.03 1.09
N THR A 81 0.84 1.18 1.59
CA THR A 81 0.51 -0.16 2.11
C THR A 81 1.13 -0.42 3.47
N ARG A 82 0.52 -1.35 4.21
CA ARG A 82 0.98 -1.77 5.55
C ARG A 82 2.38 -2.38 5.51
N GLU A 83 2.65 -3.12 4.45
CA GLU A 83 3.92 -3.82 4.23
C GLU A 83 5.05 -2.83 3.97
N LEU A 84 4.81 -1.81 3.15
CA LEU A 84 5.80 -0.74 2.94
C LEU A 84 6.05 0.04 4.22
N ALA A 85 5.00 0.39 4.94
CA ALA A 85 5.13 1.05 6.24
C ALA A 85 5.94 0.21 7.25
N ALA A 86 5.74 -1.11 7.29
CA ALA A 86 6.54 -2.02 8.13
C ALA A 86 8.01 -2.08 7.68
N GLN A 87 8.28 -2.12 6.36
CA GLN A 87 9.66 -2.10 5.85
C GLN A 87 10.39 -0.80 6.18
N VAL A 88 9.70 0.34 6.12
CA VAL A 88 10.27 1.63 6.53
C VAL A 88 10.58 1.60 8.03
N ALA A 89 9.70 1.02 8.86
CA ALA A 89 9.91 0.86 10.29
C ALA A 89 11.15 -0.01 10.59
N GLU A 90 11.28 -1.18 9.93
CA GLU A 90 12.45 -2.05 10.05
C GLU A 90 13.75 -1.33 9.65
N ASN A 91 13.72 -0.57 8.55
CA ASN A 91 14.86 0.22 8.10
C ASN A 91 15.21 1.34 9.10
N PHE A 92 14.19 2.02 9.66
CA PHE A 92 14.38 3.04 10.67
C PHE A 92 15.07 2.47 11.93
N GLU A 93 14.61 1.33 12.43
CA GLU A 93 15.23 0.63 13.57
C GLU A 93 16.66 0.20 13.25
N LYS A 94 16.88 -0.36 12.05
CA LYS A 94 18.19 -0.82 11.60
C LYS A 94 19.22 0.32 11.55
N TYR A 95 18.85 1.45 10.94
CA TYR A 95 19.76 2.59 10.77
C TYR A 95 19.86 3.44 12.03
N GLY A 96 18.76 3.60 12.76
CA GLY A 96 18.67 4.43 13.96
C GLY A 96 19.17 3.79 15.24
N LYS A 97 19.73 2.57 15.19
CA LYS A 97 20.09 1.76 16.39
C LYS A 97 21.04 2.44 17.38
N TYR A 98 21.79 3.44 16.95
CA TYR A 98 22.67 4.24 17.81
C TYR A 98 22.06 5.58 18.22
N HIS A 99 20.84 5.88 17.78
CA HIS A 99 20.09 7.09 18.12
C HIS A 99 18.98 6.78 19.12
N LYS A 100 18.65 7.76 19.96
CA LYS A 100 17.57 7.66 20.96
C LYS A 100 16.28 8.24 20.40
N LEU A 101 15.84 7.74 19.26
CA LEU A 101 14.60 8.18 18.62
C LEU A 101 13.51 7.15 18.84
N SER A 102 12.29 7.62 19.08
CA SER A 102 11.10 6.82 19.22
C SER A 102 10.26 6.82 17.94
N MET A 103 9.70 5.68 17.58
CA MET A 103 8.89 5.51 16.39
C MET A 103 7.57 4.81 16.71
N ALA A 104 6.51 5.15 15.99
CA ALA A 104 5.27 4.41 15.99
C ALA A 104 4.82 4.08 14.56
N LEU A 105 4.29 2.86 14.40
CA LEU A 105 3.74 2.36 13.14
C LEU A 105 2.21 2.34 13.22
N LEU A 106 1.54 3.15 12.40
CA LEU A 106 0.08 3.25 12.33
C LEU A 106 -0.46 2.60 11.06
N ILE A 107 -0.86 1.35 11.17
CA ILE A 107 -1.41 0.57 10.06
C ILE A 107 -2.77 -0.02 10.42
N GLY A 108 -3.62 -0.20 9.42
CA GLY A 108 -4.91 -0.86 9.58
C GLY A 108 -4.77 -2.37 9.83
N GLY A 109 -5.83 -3.01 10.32
CA GLY A 109 -5.88 -4.47 10.49
C GLY A 109 -5.17 -5.02 11.73
N VAL A 110 -4.60 -4.16 12.56
CA VAL A 110 -4.05 -4.50 13.88
C VAL A 110 -4.76 -3.71 14.97
N GLN A 111 -4.62 -4.15 16.24
CA GLN A 111 -5.28 -3.53 17.37
C GLN A 111 -4.87 -2.05 17.53
N MET A 112 -5.85 -1.18 17.67
CA MET A 112 -5.64 0.26 17.82
C MET A 112 -5.02 0.63 19.17
N GLY A 113 -5.31 -0.13 20.22
CA GLY A 113 -4.92 0.19 21.60
C GLY A 113 -3.42 0.39 21.79
N ASP A 114 -2.61 -0.47 21.20
CA ASP A 114 -1.15 -0.37 21.33
C ASP A 114 -0.57 0.80 20.54
N GLN A 115 -1.18 1.13 19.39
CA GLN A 115 -0.81 2.31 18.62
C GLN A 115 -1.13 3.61 19.39
N VAL A 116 -2.30 3.67 20.05
CA VAL A 116 -2.67 4.82 20.92
C VAL A 116 -1.72 4.96 22.10
N LYS A 117 -1.36 3.86 22.78
CA LYS A 117 -0.39 3.89 23.88
C LYS A 117 0.97 4.42 23.44
N ALA A 118 1.45 4.04 22.25
CA ALA A 118 2.70 4.56 21.69
C ALA A 118 2.62 6.09 21.46
N LEU A 119 1.51 6.56 20.88
CA LEU A 119 1.29 7.99 20.66
C LEU A 119 1.20 8.80 21.97
N GLU A 120 0.60 8.25 23.02
CA GLU A 120 0.50 8.89 24.33
C GLU A 120 1.87 9.09 25.00
N LYS A 121 2.81 8.20 24.78
CA LYS A 121 4.21 8.36 25.23
C LYS A 121 4.97 9.45 24.49
N GLY A 122 4.51 9.80 23.28
CA GLY A 122 5.20 10.66 22.35
C GLY A 122 6.18 9.89 21.45
N VAL A 123 6.18 10.23 20.18
CA VAL A 123 7.05 9.62 19.17
C VAL A 123 7.72 10.70 18.33
N ASP A 124 8.98 10.46 17.94
CA ASP A 124 9.71 11.35 17.04
C ASP A 124 9.27 11.11 15.60
N VAL A 125 9.14 9.85 15.21
CA VAL A 125 8.80 9.43 13.85
C VAL A 125 7.49 8.65 13.87
N LEU A 126 6.57 9.08 13.00
CA LEU A 126 5.31 8.41 12.76
C LEU A 126 5.30 7.84 11.34
N ILE A 127 5.17 6.55 11.21
CA ILE A 127 5.01 5.86 9.92
C ILE A 127 3.57 5.40 9.82
N ALA A 128 2.86 5.79 8.77
CA ALA A 128 1.42 5.57 8.71
C ALA A 128 0.90 5.26 7.30
N THR A 129 -0.16 4.45 7.24
CA THR A 129 -1.04 4.41 6.06
C THR A 129 -2.11 5.50 6.19
N PRO A 130 -2.50 6.21 5.08
CA PRO A 130 -3.38 7.38 5.15
C PRO A 130 -4.68 7.12 5.92
N GLY A 131 -5.42 6.05 5.60
CA GLY A 131 -6.70 5.77 6.26
C GLY A 131 -6.60 5.51 7.78
N ARG A 132 -5.53 4.86 8.29
CA ARG A 132 -5.35 4.66 9.73
C ARG A 132 -4.94 5.95 10.44
N LEU A 133 -4.13 6.77 9.79
CA LEU A 133 -3.77 8.08 10.33
C LEU A 133 -5.01 8.95 10.50
N MET A 134 -5.87 9.00 9.47
CA MET A 134 -7.12 9.77 9.50
C MET A 134 -8.07 9.28 10.60
N ASP A 135 -8.27 7.98 10.74
CA ASP A 135 -9.11 7.38 11.82
C ASP A 135 -8.63 7.81 13.22
N LEU A 136 -7.31 7.81 13.47
CA LEU A 136 -6.75 8.24 14.76
C LEU A 136 -6.78 9.77 14.94
N PHE A 137 -6.62 10.53 13.87
CA PHE A 137 -6.71 11.98 13.89
C PHE A 137 -8.14 12.45 14.21
N GLU A 138 -9.15 11.91 13.54
CA GLU A 138 -10.57 12.20 13.77
C GLU A 138 -11.04 11.84 15.20
N ARG A 139 -10.46 10.78 15.76
CA ARG A 139 -10.69 10.38 17.17
C ARG A 139 -9.92 11.25 18.18
N GLY A 140 -9.19 12.27 17.75
CA GLY A 140 -8.41 13.15 18.64
C GLY A 140 -7.24 12.45 19.34
N LYS A 141 -6.75 11.32 18.81
CA LYS A 141 -5.64 10.56 19.40
C LYS A 141 -4.26 11.08 18.98
N ILE A 142 -4.20 11.92 17.96
CA ILE A 142 -2.97 12.49 17.42
C ILE A 142 -3.18 13.97 17.06
N LEU A 143 -2.12 14.77 17.24
CA LEU A 143 -2.03 16.17 16.86
C LEU A 143 -0.89 16.32 15.87
N LEU A 144 -1.16 16.83 14.68
CA LEU A 144 -0.17 16.97 13.62
C LEU A 144 0.54 18.33 13.59
N THR A 145 0.16 19.23 14.49
CA THR A 145 0.69 20.61 14.57
C THR A 145 2.15 20.71 14.97
N GLY A 146 2.75 19.63 15.50
CA GLY A 146 4.17 19.56 15.85
C GLY A 146 5.06 18.90 14.78
N CYS A 147 4.51 18.57 13.63
CA CYS A 147 5.24 17.83 12.60
C CYS A 147 6.11 18.79 11.77
N GLU A 148 7.42 18.60 11.84
CA GLU A 148 8.44 19.42 11.17
C GLU A 148 8.83 18.85 9.80
N MET A 149 8.58 17.53 9.57
CA MET A 149 8.95 16.86 8.33
C MET A 149 7.84 15.89 7.89
N LEU A 150 7.45 15.99 6.61
CA LEU A 150 6.51 15.08 5.94
C LEU A 150 7.23 14.35 4.82
N VAL A 151 7.10 13.02 4.79
CA VAL A 151 7.49 12.19 3.65
C VAL A 151 6.24 11.57 3.04
N ILE A 152 6.10 11.68 1.74
CA ILE A 152 5.09 11.00 0.93
C ILE A 152 5.85 10.03 0.03
N ASP A 153 5.90 8.75 0.37
CA ASP A 153 6.60 7.75 -0.45
C ASP A 153 5.62 6.99 -1.34
N GLU A 154 6.09 6.61 -2.53
CA GLU A 154 5.29 5.95 -3.56
C GLU A 154 3.96 6.68 -3.87
N ALA A 155 4.08 8.00 -4.12
CA ALA A 155 2.92 8.88 -4.35
C ALA A 155 2.05 8.43 -5.53
N ASP A 156 2.64 7.94 -6.63
CA ASP A 156 1.92 7.36 -7.76
C ASP A 156 1.05 6.16 -7.36
N ARG A 157 1.53 5.31 -6.46
CA ARG A 157 0.73 4.21 -5.92
C ARG A 157 -0.40 4.69 -5.03
N MET A 158 -0.17 5.75 -4.26
CA MET A 158 -1.25 6.34 -3.46
C MET A 158 -2.34 6.93 -4.37
N LEU A 159 -1.96 7.43 -5.56
CA LEU A 159 -2.92 7.87 -6.59
C LEU A 159 -3.75 6.68 -7.09
N ASP A 160 -3.11 5.56 -7.47
CA ASP A 160 -3.79 4.35 -7.94
C ASP A 160 -4.77 3.78 -6.91
N MET A 161 -4.45 3.93 -5.63
CA MET A 161 -5.29 3.47 -4.52
C MET A 161 -6.36 4.48 -4.11
N GLY A 162 -6.42 5.65 -4.74
CA GLY A 162 -7.42 6.68 -4.47
C GLY A 162 -7.14 7.50 -3.21
N PHE A 163 -5.93 7.49 -2.65
CA PHE A 163 -5.58 8.18 -1.41
C PHE A 163 -5.22 9.66 -1.58
N ILE A 164 -5.24 10.21 -2.81
CA ILE A 164 -4.89 11.62 -3.01
C ILE A 164 -5.75 12.58 -2.18
N PRO A 165 -7.09 12.41 -2.07
CA PRO A 165 -7.91 13.27 -1.21
C PRO A 165 -7.50 13.19 0.27
N ASP A 166 -7.16 11.99 0.76
CA ASP A 166 -6.71 11.79 2.16
C ASP A 166 -5.38 12.50 2.39
N ILE A 167 -4.42 12.37 1.46
CA ILE A 167 -3.11 13.04 1.53
C ILE A 167 -3.30 14.57 1.52
N GLU A 168 -4.12 15.11 0.62
CA GLU A 168 -4.44 16.53 0.60
C GLU A 168 -5.03 16.99 1.95
N HIS A 169 -5.96 16.22 2.50
CA HIS A 169 -6.55 16.51 3.81
C HIS A 169 -5.49 16.51 4.92
N ILE A 170 -4.64 15.48 4.98
CA ILE A 170 -3.52 15.39 5.94
C ILE A 170 -2.60 16.59 5.81
N CYS A 171 -2.19 16.96 4.60
CA CYS A 171 -1.33 18.10 4.34
C CYS A 171 -1.91 19.42 4.87
N THR A 172 -3.24 19.60 4.88
CA THR A 172 -3.88 20.80 5.45
C THR A 172 -3.86 20.85 6.97
N LYS A 173 -3.57 19.73 7.66
CA LYS A 173 -3.50 19.64 9.13
C LYS A 173 -2.07 19.80 9.67
N LEU A 174 -1.08 19.80 8.79
CA LEU A 174 0.33 19.96 9.10
C LEU A 174 0.75 21.43 9.04
N PRO A 175 1.78 21.83 9.79
CA PRO A 175 2.35 23.18 9.70
C PRO A 175 2.78 23.54 8.27
N ALA A 176 2.57 24.78 7.86
CA ALA A 176 3.01 25.26 6.55
C ALA A 176 4.55 25.35 6.43
N THR A 177 5.23 25.47 7.56
CA THR A 177 6.69 25.59 7.66
C THR A 177 7.43 24.27 7.64
N ARG A 178 6.70 23.13 7.54
CA ARG A 178 7.33 21.81 7.49
C ARG A 178 8.17 21.65 6.24
N GLN A 179 9.17 20.79 6.32
CA GLN A 179 9.83 20.23 5.14
C GLN A 179 8.96 19.13 4.54
N THR A 180 8.81 19.10 3.21
CA THR A 180 8.03 18.07 2.52
C THR A 180 8.89 17.34 1.49
N LEU A 181 8.95 16.01 1.60
CA LEU A 181 9.70 15.12 0.73
C LEU A 181 8.71 14.23 -0.02
N LEU A 182 8.65 14.36 -1.35
CA LEU A 182 7.78 13.56 -2.21
C LEU A 182 8.62 12.61 -3.04
N PHE A 183 8.42 11.31 -2.84
CA PHE A 183 9.05 10.23 -3.59
C PHE A 183 8.03 9.50 -4.46
N SER A 184 8.36 9.29 -5.73
CA SER A 184 7.50 8.60 -6.69
C SER A 184 8.34 7.92 -7.76
N ALA A 185 7.79 6.92 -8.44
CA ALA A 185 8.42 6.35 -9.64
C ALA A 185 8.01 7.12 -10.90
N THR A 186 6.83 7.76 -10.89
CA THR A 186 6.28 8.53 -12.00
C THR A 186 5.73 9.86 -11.51
N MET A 187 5.52 10.83 -12.42
CA MET A 187 4.97 12.15 -12.11
C MET A 187 3.73 12.45 -12.97
N PRO A 188 2.62 11.71 -12.81
CA PRO A 188 1.38 12.01 -13.52
C PRO A 188 0.78 13.35 -13.06
N PRO A 189 -0.11 13.96 -13.86
CA PRO A 189 -0.67 15.29 -13.57
C PRO A 189 -1.27 15.47 -12.19
N PRO A 190 -1.98 14.48 -11.58
CA PRO A 190 -2.49 14.63 -10.21
C PRO A 190 -1.38 14.73 -9.16
N ILE A 191 -0.28 13.98 -9.30
CA ILE A 191 0.86 14.05 -8.38
C ILE A 191 1.60 15.38 -8.54
N LYS A 192 1.77 15.85 -9.78
CA LYS A 192 2.32 17.18 -10.04
C LYS A 192 1.49 18.26 -9.34
N LYS A 193 0.15 18.21 -9.48
CA LYS A 193 -0.76 19.15 -8.81
C LYS A 193 -0.64 19.11 -7.29
N LEU A 194 -0.50 17.92 -6.69
CA LEU A 194 -0.26 17.73 -5.27
C LEU A 194 1.06 18.40 -4.84
N ALA A 195 2.13 18.16 -5.59
CA ALA A 195 3.44 18.76 -5.34
C ALA A 195 3.40 20.28 -5.46
N ASP A 196 2.83 20.83 -6.53
CA ASP A 196 2.70 22.28 -6.76
C ASP A 196 1.87 22.98 -5.65
N LYS A 197 0.94 22.27 -5.01
CA LYS A 197 0.07 22.80 -3.95
C LYS A 197 0.75 22.82 -2.57
N PHE A 198 1.56 21.82 -2.24
CA PHE A 198 2.01 21.58 -0.87
C PHE A 198 3.52 21.65 -0.65
N LEU A 199 4.33 21.71 -1.70
CA LEU A 199 5.78 21.87 -1.61
C LEU A 199 6.18 23.32 -1.94
N SER A 200 7.20 23.82 -1.22
CA SER A 200 7.73 25.18 -1.39
C SER A 200 9.10 25.13 -2.07
N ASN A 201 9.18 25.63 -3.31
CA ASN A 201 10.42 25.65 -4.10
C ASN A 201 11.25 24.35 -4.03
N PRO A 202 10.64 23.20 -4.36
CA PRO A 202 11.27 21.90 -4.17
C PRO A 202 12.46 21.68 -5.09
N LYS A 203 13.49 21.00 -4.57
CA LYS A 203 14.56 20.47 -5.41
C LYS A 203 14.03 19.26 -6.18
N TYR A 204 14.02 19.36 -7.50
CA TYR A 204 13.68 18.25 -8.38
C TYR A 204 14.90 17.36 -8.58
N ILE A 205 14.76 16.08 -8.26
CA ILE A 205 15.78 15.05 -8.40
C ILE A 205 15.18 13.93 -9.23
N GLU A 206 15.72 13.68 -10.39
CA GLU A 206 15.31 12.56 -11.23
C GLU A 206 16.53 11.69 -11.50
N VAL A 207 16.42 10.43 -11.07
CA VAL A 207 17.43 9.43 -11.41
C VAL A 207 16.94 8.71 -12.64
N ALA A 208 17.70 8.88 -13.72
CA ALA A 208 17.41 8.22 -14.99
C ALA A 208 17.10 6.73 -14.75
N ARG A 209 16.06 6.25 -15.42
CA ARG A 209 15.79 4.81 -15.46
C ARG A 209 17.07 4.14 -15.92
N PRO A 210 17.68 3.24 -15.15
CA PRO A 210 18.77 2.45 -15.71
C PRO A 210 18.17 1.76 -16.94
N ALA A 211 18.70 2.05 -18.11
CA ALA A 211 18.35 1.28 -19.32
C ALA A 211 18.58 -0.23 -19.12
N THR A 212 19.34 -0.55 -18.08
CA THR A 212 19.72 -1.89 -17.61
C THR A 212 18.72 -2.55 -16.64
N ALA A 213 17.70 -1.86 -16.11
CA ALA A 213 16.77 -2.49 -15.16
C ALA A 213 16.00 -3.68 -15.78
N ASN A 214 15.89 -3.72 -17.09
CA ASN A 214 15.25 -4.83 -17.82
C ASN A 214 16.25 -5.83 -18.43
N VAL A 215 17.56 -5.52 -18.42
CA VAL A 215 18.58 -6.39 -19.05
C VAL A 215 18.72 -7.75 -18.34
N ASN A 216 18.42 -7.79 -17.06
CA ASN A 216 18.48 -9.03 -16.28
C ASN A 216 17.16 -9.81 -16.27
N ILE A 217 16.11 -9.33 -16.94
CA ILE A 217 14.80 -9.97 -16.98
C ILE A 217 14.48 -10.40 -18.39
N GLU A 218 14.49 -11.70 -18.65
CA GLU A 218 13.99 -12.27 -19.89
C GLU A 218 12.46 -12.21 -19.87
N GLN A 219 11.86 -11.59 -20.88
CA GLN A 219 10.43 -11.30 -20.92
C GLN A 219 9.79 -12.05 -22.10
N PHE A 220 8.67 -12.73 -21.83
CA PHE A 220 7.98 -13.56 -22.81
C PHE A 220 6.46 -13.30 -22.76
N LEU A 221 5.85 -13.19 -23.95
CA LEU A 221 4.40 -13.22 -24.13
C LEU A 221 3.96 -14.63 -24.53
N VAL A 222 2.99 -15.16 -23.82
CA VAL A 222 2.44 -16.51 -24.08
C VAL A 222 1.01 -16.35 -24.59
N ASN A 223 0.81 -16.55 -25.90
CA ASN A 223 -0.52 -16.50 -26.49
C ASN A 223 -1.33 -17.72 -26.07
N VAL A 224 -2.45 -17.50 -25.38
CA VAL A 224 -3.23 -18.58 -24.77
C VAL A 224 -4.72 -18.26 -24.80
N SER A 225 -5.55 -19.29 -25.01
CA SER A 225 -7.00 -19.14 -24.81
C SER A 225 -7.33 -19.05 -23.31
N PRO A 226 -8.38 -18.29 -22.91
CA PRO A 226 -8.74 -18.15 -21.49
C PRO A 226 -8.92 -19.47 -20.76
N MET A 227 -9.46 -20.50 -21.43
CA MET A 227 -9.73 -21.81 -20.82
C MET A 227 -8.45 -22.62 -20.57
N LYS A 228 -7.40 -22.43 -21.38
CA LYS A 228 -6.13 -23.16 -21.27
C LYS A 228 -5.09 -22.47 -20.37
N LYS A 229 -5.34 -21.26 -19.88
CA LYS A 229 -4.35 -20.49 -19.04
C LYS A 229 -3.81 -21.34 -17.88
N ARG A 230 -4.65 -22.10 -17.17
CA ARG A 230 -4.25 -22.89 -15.99
C ARG A 230 -3.36 -24.08 -16.38
N ASP A 231 -3.63 -24.69 -17.51
CA ASP A 231 -2.86 -25.84 -18.01
C ASP A 231 -1.49 -25.39 -18.46
N VAL A 232 -1.43 -24.36 -19.30
CA VAL A 232 -0.18 -23.74 -19.77
C VAL A 232 0.68 -23.23 -18.60
N LEU A 233 0.07 -22.64 -17.56
CA LEU A 233 0.81 -22.25 -16.36
C LEU A 233 1.47 -23.45 -15.68
N ARG A 234 0.73 -24.56 -15.51
CA ARG A 234 1.29 -25.77 -14.88
C ARG A 234 2.44 -26.37 -15.68
N ASP A 235 2.33 -26.35 -17.01
CA ASP A 235 3.38 -26.84 -17.88
C ASP A 235 4.64 -25.96 -17.79
N LEU A 236 4.50 -24.63 -17.84
CA LEU A 236 5.61 -23.70 -17.63
C LEU A 236 6.27 -23.86 -16.25
N LEU A 237 5.46 -24.03 -15.18
CA LEU A 237 5.98 -24.27 -13.84
C LEU A 237 6.81 -25.56 -13.73
N ARG A 238 6.55 -26.56 -14.59
CA ARG A 238 7.30 -27.82 -14.64
C ARG A 238 8.55 -27.72 -15.54
N THR A 239 8.45 -27.01 -16.67
CA THR A 239 9.49 -26.97 -17.70
C THR A 239 10.59 -25.94 -17.40
N GLU A 240 10.26 -24.85 -16.71
CA GLU A 240 11.14 -23.68 -16.53
C GLU A 240 12.03 -23.72 -15.26
N ASN A 241 12.18 -24.87 -14.61
CA ASN A 241 13.00 -25.00 -13.39
C ASN A 241 12.69 -23.90 -12.34
N VAL A 242 11.42 -23.64 -12.08
CA VAL A 242 10.96 -22.60 -11.17
C VAL A 242 11.35 -22.91 -9.74
N SER A 243 12.32 -22.20 -9.20
CA SER A 243 12.69 -22.32 -7.78
C SER A 243 11.63 -21.66 -6.88
N ASN A 244 11.28 -20.42 -7.19
CA ASN A 244 10.19 -19.69 -6.57
C ASN A 244 9.57 -18.71 -7.57
N ALA A 245 8.28 -18.42 -7.45
CA ALA A 245 7.60 -17.50 -8.35
C ALA A 245 6.47 -16.71 -7.68
N ILE A 246 6.21 -15.52 -8.22
CA ILE A 246 4.98 -14.78 -7.96
C ILE A 246 4.09 -14.85 -9.20
N ILE A 247 2.82 -15.19 -9.00
CA ILE A 247 1.82 -15.29 -10.04
C ILE A 247 0.79 -14.19 -9.83
N PHE A 248 0.72 -13.25 -10.77
CA PHE A 248 -0.17 -12.09 -10.67
C PHE A 248 -1.50 -12.34 -11.36
N CYS A 249 -2.59 -12.03 -10.66
CA CYS A 249 -3.96 -12.04 -11.18
C CYS A 249 -4.64 -10.70 -10.92
N ASN A 250 -5.44 -10.23 -11.88
CA ASN A 250 -6.13 -8.94 -11.77
C ASN A 250 -7.28 -8.96 -10.75
N ARG A 251 -7.85 -10.14 -10.44
CA ARG A 251 -9.03 -10.27 -9.56
C ARG A 251 -8.76 -11.20 -8.39
N LYS A 252 -9.23 -10.83 -7.20
CA LYS A 252 -9.12 -11.65 -5.98
C LYS A 252 -9.81 -13.04 -6.10
N THR A 253 -10.88 -13.14 -6.88
CA THR A 253 -11.55 -14.41 -7.16
C THR A 253 -10.65 -15.34 -7.96
N THR A 254 -9.98 -14.80 -9.00
CA THR A 254 -9.00 -15.55 -9.81
C THR A 254 -7.82 -16.03 -8.95
N VAL A 255 -7.35 -15.19 -8.00
CA VAL A 255 -6.27 -15.57 -7.06
C VAL A 255 -6.67 -16.83 -6.28
N ARG A 256 -7.85 -16.82 -5.63
CA ARG A 256 -8.35 -17.98 -4.84
C ARG A 256 -8.51 -19.24 -5.67
N GLU A 257 -9.17 -19.11 -6.82
CA GLU A 257 -9.42 -20.24 -7.71
C GLU A 257 -8.13 -20.85 -8.25
N LEU A 258 -7.17 -19.98 -8.62
CA LEU A 258 -5.88 -20.43 -9.14
C LEU A 258 -5.07 -21.12 -8.04
N ASN A 259 -4.97 -20.53 -6.85
CA ASN A 259 -4.28 -21.12 -5.71
C ASN A 259 -4.87 -22.50 -5.37
N THR A 260 -6.21 -22.60 -5.26
CA THR A 260 -6.89 -23.88 -5.02
C THR A 260 -6.58 -24.90 -6.12
N SER A 261 -6.52 -24.48 -7.39
CA SER A 261 -6.18 -25.35 -8.51
C SER A 261 -4.74 -25.85 -8.41
N LEU A 262 -3.77 -24.96 -8.10
CA LEU A 262 -2.36 -25.34 -7.97
C LEU A 262 -2.16 -26.35 -6.84
N GLN A 263 -2.76 -26.11 -5.67
CA GLN A 263 -2.70 -27.03 -4.53
C GLN A 263 -3.29 -28.40 -4.83
N ARG A 264 -4.42 -28.48 -5.55
CA ARG A 264 -5.02 -29.76 -6.00
C ARG A 264 -4.09 -30.57 -6.90
N HIS A 265 -3.18 -29.90 -7.61
CA HIS A 265 -2.16 -30.54 -8.45
C HIS A 265 -0.83 -30.77 -7.73
N GLY A 266 -0.81 -30.68 -6.38
CA GLY A 266 0.35 -30.97 -5.56
C GLY A 266 1.42 -29.87 -5.55
N LEU A 267 1.12 -28.67 -6.04
CA LEU A 267 2.06 -27.54 -6.03
C LEU A 267 1.96 -26.78 -4.70
N ARG A 268 3.10 -26.42 -4.13
CA ARG A 268 3.19 -25.69 -2.85
C ARG A 268 2.92 -24.20 -3.09
N SER A 269 1.66 -23.80 -3.07
CA SER A 269 1.24 -22.44 -3.33
C SER A 269 0.51 -21.81 -2.15
N GLY A 270 0.62 -20.48 -2.04
CA GLY A 270 -0.15 -19.63 -1.14
C GLY A 270 -0.78 -18.47 -1.88
N GLU A 271 -1.69 -17.76 -1.23
CA GLU A 271 -2.43 -16.66 -1.84
C GLU A 271 -2.36 -15.38 -1.00
N ILE A 272 -2.28 -14.23 -1.69
CA ILE A 272 -2.36 -12.91 -1.06
C ILE A 272 -3.30 -12.00 -1.87
N HIS A 273 -4.39 -11.55 -1.23
CA HIS A 273 -5.36 -10.60 -1.81
C HIS A 273 -6.05 -9.78 -0.72
N GLY A 274 -6.82 -8.77 -1.12
CA GLY A 274 -7.38 -7.78 -0.20
C GLY A 274 -8.35 -8.30 0.88
N ASP A 275 -8.96 -9.49 0.69
CA ASP A 275 -9.92 -10.05 1.66
C ASP A 275 -9.25 -10.91 2.74
N ILE A 276 -7.95 -11.17 2.64
CA ILE A 276 -7.21 -11.93 3.66
C ILE A 276 -6.88 -11.00 4.82
N ASP A 277 -7.16 -11.47 6.04
CA ASP A 277 -6.77 -10.74 7.24
C ASP A 277 -5.24 -10.60 7.37
N GLN A 278 -4.80 -9.61 8.17
CA GLN A 278 -3.38 -9.26 8.23
C GLN A 278 -2.52 -10.39 8.81
N ALA A 279 -3.02 -11.15 9.77
CA ALA A 279 -2.27 -12.25 10.39
C ALA A 279 -2.06 -13.41 9.40
N SER A 280 -3.11 -13.79 8.68
CA SER A 280 -3.05 -14.81 7.62
C SER A 280 -2.14 -14.37 6.49
N ARG A 281 -2.19 -13.08 6.10
CA ARG A 281 -1.31 -12.52 5.07
C ARG A 281 0.15 -12.59 5.48
N GLN A 282 0.47 -12.19 6.72
CA GLN A 282 1.82 -12.29 7.27
C GLN A 282 2.33 -13.74 7.24
N LYS A 283 1.50 -14.68 7.69
CA LYS A 283 1.82 -16.11 7.69
C LYS A 283 2.14 -16.64 6.29
N GLN A 284 1.36 -16.27 5.27
CA GLN A 284 1.61 -16.67 3.88
C GLN A 284 2.95 -16.10 3.38
N LEU A 285 3.24 -14.84 3.71
CA LEU A 285 4.48 -14.20 3.32
C LEU A 285 5.71 -14.85 3.99
N GLU A 286 5.61 -15.16 5.28
CA GLU A 286 6.66 -15.86 6.02
C GLU A 286 6.88 -17.28 5.46
N ALA A 287 5.82 -18.03 5.18
CA ALA A 287 5.90 -19.34 4.56
C ALA A 287 6.61 -19.27 3.18
N PHE A 288 6.36 -18.20 2.41
CA PHE A 288 7.04 -17.98 1.14
C PHE A 288 8.52 -17.59 1.33
N LYS A 289 8.83 -16.71 2.29
CA LYS A 289 10.21 -16.34 2.62
C LYS A 289 11.05 -17.53 3.12
N ASN A 290 10.45 -18.43 3.88
CA ASN A 290 11.10 -19.61 4.44
C ASN A 290 11.19 -20.77 3.43
N GLY A 291 10.49 -20.70 2.29
CA GLY A 291 10.48 -21.76 1.27
C GLY A 291 9.51 -22.91 1.56
N ASP A 292 8.62 -22.78 2.57
CA ASP A 292 7.55 -23.75 2.83
C ASP A 292 6.57 -23.81 1.64
N ILE A 293 6.29 -22.64 1.04
CA ILE A 293 5.63 -22.51 -0.25
C ILE A 293 6.60 -21.85 -1.24
N ASN A 294 6.56 -22.27 -2.49
CA ASN A 294 7.42 -21.71 -3.54
C ASN A 294 6.66 -20.91 -4.61
N LEU A 295 5.34 -20.95 -4.58
CA LEU A 295 4.48 -20.19 -5.48
C LEU A 295 3.58 -19.26 -4.66
N LEU A 296 3.58 -17.98 -4.99
CA LEU A 296 2.72 -16.98 -4.36
C LEU A 296 1.76 -16.42 -5.40
N VAL A 297 0.47 -16.71 -5.27
CA VAL A 297 -0.58 -16.16 -6.15
C VAL A 297 -1.10 -14.87 -5.53
N ALA A 298 -1.01 -13.76 -6.24
CA ALA A 298 -1.31 -12.47 -5.66
C ALA A 298 -2.07 -11.53 -6.61
N SER A 299 -2.89 -10.64 -6.03
CA SER A 299 -3.41 -9.48 -6.75
C SER A 299 -2.43 -8.31 -6.65
N ASP A 300 -2.45 -7.38 -7.61
CA ASP A 300 -1.53 -6.23 -7.65
C ASP A 300 -1.51 -5.45 -6.35
N VAL A 301 -2.68 -5.04 -5.86
CA VAL A 301 -2.81 -4.26 -4.61
C VAL A 301 -2.17 -5.00 -3.43
N ALA A 302 -2.32 -6.31 -3.39
CA ALA A 302 -1.83 -7.13 -2.29
C ALA A 302 -0.35 -7.52 -2.43
N ALA A 303 0.17 -7.62 -3.65
CA ALA A 303 1.58 -7.90 -3.91
C ALA A 303 2.46 -6.65 -3.86
N ARG A 304 1.84 -5.46 -3.93
CA ARG A 304 2.56 -4.21 -3.77
C ARG A 304 3.11 -4.09 -2.36
N GLY A 305 4.34 -3.68 -2.24
CA GLY A 305 5.02 -3.53 -0.95
C GLY A 305 5.51 -4.82 -0.31
N LEU A 306 5.33 -5.99 -0.94
CA LEU A 306 5.92 -7.22 -0.41
C LEU A 306 7.45 -7.16 -0.49
N ASP A 307 8.10 -7.25 0.68
CA ASP A 307 9.53 -7.51 0.77
C ASP A 307 9.78 -8.99 0.53
N VAL A 308 9.86 -9.33 -0.74
CA VAL A 308 10.29 -10.65 -1.18
C VAL A 308 11.63 -10.47 -1.86
N LYS A 309 12.67 -11.14 -1.35
CA LYS A 309 13.96 -11.25 -2.06
C LYS A 309 13.65 -11.70 -3.47
N GLY A 310 14.37 -11.22 -4.47
CA GLY A 310 14.05 -11.44 -5.88
C GLY A 310 13.67 -12.90 -6.17
N VAL A 311 12.50 -13.09 -6.80
CA VAL A 311 12.06 -14.41 -7.21
C VAL A 311 12.72 -14.80 -8.52
N SER A 312 12.83 -16.11 -8.81
CA SER A 312 13.36 -16.60 -10.07
C SER A 312 12.45 -16.28 -11.24
N HIS A 313 11.14 -16.36 -11.03
CA HIS A 313 10.13 -16.18 -12.07
C HIS A 313 8.98 -15.29 -11.63
N VAL A 314 8.43 -14.56 -12.60
CA VAL A 314 7.16 -13.85 -12.49
C VAL A 314 6.22 -14.36 -13.57
N PHE A 315 5.01 -14.71 -13.18
CA PHE A 315 3.95 -15.06 -14.13
C PHE A 315 2.82 -14.03 -14.03
N ASN A 316 2.56 -13.31 -15.10
CA ASN A 316 1.36 -12.50 -15.24
C ASN A 316 0.26 -13.40 -15.80
N PHE A 317 -0.51 -14.08 -14.94
CA PHE A 317 -1.64 -14.92 -15.33
C PHE A 317 -2.72 -14.11 -16.06
N ASP A 318 -2.90 -12.87 -15.66
CA ASP A 318 -3.64 -11.85 -16.38
C ASP A 318 -2.73 -10.70 -16.75
N ALA A 319 -2.80 -10.22 -18.00
CA ALA A 319 -2.13 -8.99 -18.40
C ALA A 319 -2.59 -7.83 -17.51
N PRO A 320 -1.67 -6.99 -17.02
CA PRO A 320 -2.05 -5.88 -16.14
C PRO A 320 -2.89 -4.86 -16.91
N TRP A 321 -3.83 -4.21 -16.21
CA TRP A 321 -4.67 -3.17 -16.81
C TRP A 321 -3.92 -1.88 -17.10
N HIS A 322 -2.87 -1.59 -16.31
CA HIS A 322 -2.02 -0.41 -16.48
C HIS A 322 -0.60 -0.83 -16.85
N PRO A 323 0.03 -0.17 -17.83
CA PRO A 323 1.40 -0.51 -18.25
C PRO A 323 2.44 -0.40 -17.13
N ASP A 324 2.28 0.56 -16.21
CA ASP A 324 3.18 0.74 -15.07
C ASP A 324 3.17 -0.48 -14.12
N ASP A 325 2.01 -1.13 -13.95
CA ASP A 325 1.90 -2.35 -13.15
C ASP A 325 2.75 -3.48 -13.72
N TYR A 326 2.91 -3.55 -15.05
CA TYR A 326 3.78 -4.52 -15.68
C TYR A 326 5.21 -4.42 -15.16
N ILE A 327 5.77 -3.21 -15.15
CA ILE A 327 7.13 -2.94 -14.65
C ILE A 327 7.24 -3.31 -13.17
N HIS A 328 6.24 -2.98 -12.37
CA HIS A 328 6.21 -3.29 -10.94
C HIS A 328 6.10 -4.79 -10.66
N ARG A 329 5.38 -5.54 -11.51
CA ARG A 329 5.26 -7.00 -11.41
C ARG A 329 6.57 -7.68 -11.78
N ILE A 330 7.11 -7.40 -12.98
CA ILE A 330 8.36 -8.03 -13.43
C ILE A 330 9.56 -7.64 -12.57
N GLY A 331 9.55 -6.42 -12.01
CA GLY A 331 10.57 -5.96 -11.06
C GLY A 331 10.61 -6.75 -9.74
N ARG A 332 9.79 -7.79 -9.55
CA ARG A 332 9.95 -8.77 -8.46
C ARG A 332 11.03 -9.80 -8.75
N THR A 333 11.44 -9.96 -10.00
CA THR A 333 12.59 -10.79 -10.41
C THR A 333 13.76 -9.92 -10.89
N GLY A 334 14.90 -10.52 -11.22
CA GLY A 334 16.06 -9.81 -11.75
C GLY A 334 16.74 -8.85 -10.77
N ARG A 335 16.57 -9.01 -9.46
CA ARG A 335 17.12 -8.13 -8.42
C ARG A 335 18.55 -8.51 -8.03
N ALA A 336 19.31 -7.51 -7.55
CA ALA A 336 20.68 -7.68 -7.05
C ALA A 336 21.63 -8.39 -8.04
N GLY A 337 21.46 -8.11 -9.34
CA GLY A 337 22.32 -8.70 -10.39
C GLY A 337 21.93 -10.14 -10.81
N ALA A 338 20.94 -10.76 -10.16
CA ALA A 338 20.43 -12.06 -10.56
C ALA A 338 19.63 -11.96 -11.87
N LYS A 339 19.67 -13.00 -12.69
CA LYS A 339 18.81 -13.15 -13.87
C LYS A 339 17.40 -13.60 -13.42
N GLY A 340 16.37 -13.14 -14.11
CA GLY A 340 15.01 -13.52 -13.88
C GLY A 340 14.21 -13.69 -15.16
N LYS A 341 13.09 -14.42 -15.09
CA LYS A 341 12.18 -14.60 -16.22
C LYS A 341 10.78 -14.11 -15.87
N ALA A 342 10.13 -13.48 -16.86
CA ALA A 342 8.77 -13.00 -16.75
C ALA A 342 7.92 -13.51 -17.92
N PHE A 343 6.85 -14.23 -17.61
CA PHE A 343 5.90 -14.75 -18.58
C PHE A 343 4.56 -14.03 -18.44
N THR A 344 4.03 -13.51 -19.54
CA THR A 344 2.76 -12.81 -19.56
C THR A 344 1.77 -13.54 -20.47
N PHE A 345 0.68 -14.01 -19.93
CA PHE A 345 -0.38 -14.68 -20.67
C PHE A 345 -1.26 -13.65 -21.38
N VAL A 346 -1.36 -13.81 -22.69
CA VAL A 346 -2.04 -12.86 -23.56
C VAL A 346 -3.21 -13.55 -24.25
N THR A 347 -4.37 -12.99 -24.14
CA THR A 347 -5.56 -13.36 -24.90
C THR A 347 -5.83 -12.31 -25.98
N LYS A 348 -6.73 -12.58 -26.92
CA LYS A 348 -7.10 -11.61 -27.95
C LYS A 348 -7.63 -10.27 -27.37
N ALA A 349 -8.16 -10.31 -26.16
CA ALA A 349 -8.66 -9.10 -25.48
C ALA A 349 -7.55 -8.24 -24.85
N ASP A 350 -6.34 -8.78 -24.71
CA ASP A 350 -5.23 -8.12 -24.01
C ASP A 350 -4.27 -7.40 -24.97
N GLU A 351 -4.45 -7.49 -26.29
CA GLU A 351 -3.51 -6.96 -27.31
C GLU A 351 -3.26 -5.46 -27.13
N GLU A 352 -4.28 -4.65 -26.89
CA GLU A 352 -4.16 -3.20 -26.68
C GLU A 352 -3.33 -2.87 -25.43
N ALA A 353 -3.54 -3.65 -24.35
CA ALA A 353 -2.76 -3.50 -23.13
C ALA A 353 -1.28 -3.85 -23.36
N ILE A 354 -1.00 -4.91 -24.15
CA ILE A 354 0.36 -5.31 -24.50
C ILE A 354 1.05 -4.25 -25.38
N GLU A 355 0.37 -3.68 -26.36
CA GLU A 355 0.91 -2.58 -27.16
C GLU A 355 1.30 -1.37 -26.30
N SER A 356 0.47 -1.03 -25.31
CA SER A 356 0.74 0.03 -24.35
C SER A 356 1.95 -0.28 -23.47
N ILE A 357 2.11 -1.54 -23.03
CA ILE A 357 3.27 -2.02 -22.27
C ILE A 357 4.54 -1.93 -23.12
N GLU A 358 4.53 -2.46 -24.35
CA GLU A 358 5.67 -2.44 -25.27
C GLU A 358 6.10 -1.00 -25.58
N LYS A 359 5.15 -0.08 -25.74
CA LYS A 359 5.41 1.35 -25.91
C LYS A 359 6.08 1.96 -24.67
N LEU A 360 5.66 1.59 -23.48
CA LEU A 360 6.22 2.08 -22.22
C LEU A 360 7.67 1.59 -22.01
N ILE A 361 7.94 0.30 -22.29
CA ILE A 361 9.30 -0.29 -22.15
C ILE A 361 10.23 0.06 -23.32
N GLY A 362 9.68 0.55 -24.42
CA GLY A 362 10.45 0.93 -25.62
C GLY A 362 10.96 -0.25 -26.47
N ASN A 363 10.58 -1.47 -26.15
CA ASN A 363 11.01 -2.69 -26.84
C ASN A 363 9.82 -3.64 -27.04
N LYS A 364 9.88 -4.42 -28.13
CA LYS A 364 8.97 -5.54 -28.34
C LYS A 364 9.33 -6.70 -27.42
N ILE A 365 8.33 -7.36 -26.87
CA ILE A 365 8.50 -8.55 -26.03
C ILE A 365 8.42 -9.80 -26.91
N GLU A 366 9.32 -10.75 -26.68
CA GLU A 366 9.35 -12.02 -27.41
C GLU A 366 8.04 -12.78 -27.21
N ARG A 367 7.42 -13.22 -28.32
CA ARG A 367 6.21 -14.03 -28.29
C ARG A 367 6.59 -15.49 -28.41
N LEU A 368 6.38 -16.25 -27.34
CA LEU A 368 6.42 -17.71 -27.42
C LEU A 368 5.19 -18.18 -28.19
N GLY A 369 5.38 -19.07 -29.17
CA GLY A 369 4.29 -19.64 -29.96
C GLY A 369 3.21 -20.26 -29.06
N GLN A 370 2.03 -20.57 -29.61
CA GLN A 370 0.97 -21.25 -28.84
C GLN A 370 1.56 -22.53 -28.26
N ILE A 371 1.73 -22.55 -26.95
CA ILE A 371 2.02 -23.79 -26.23
C ILE A 371 0.70 -24.55 -26.22
N GLU A 372 0.54 -25.45 -27.20
CA GLU A 372 -0.55 -26.45 -27.13
C GLU A 372 -0.19 -27.36 -25.96
N ALA A 373 -1.04 -27.33 -24.90
CA ALA A 373 -0.93 -28.33 -23.85
C ALA A 373 -0.98 -29.70 -24.50
N PRO A 374 -0.11 -30.65 -24.16
CA PRO A 374 -0.19 -32.00 -24.65
C PRO A 374 -1.62 -32.49 -24.41
N ALA A 375 -2.23 -32.99 -25.47
CA ALA A 375 -3.53 -33.62 -25.35
C ALA A 375 -3.31 -34.81 -24.39
N ASP A 376 -3.89 -34.74 -23.18
CA ASP A 376 -3.99 -35.89 -22.30
C ASP A 376 -4.81 -36.96 -23.06
N GLY A 377 -4.10 -37.70 -23.88
CA GLY A 377 -4.61 -38.86 -24.61
C GLY A 377 -4.58 -40.07 -23.71
N GLU A 378 -5.63 -40.25 -23.00
CA GLU A 378 -6.18 -41.58 -22.76
C GLU A 378 -7.66 -41.45 -22.41
N GLU A 379 -8.45 -41.44 -23.46
CA GLU A 379 -9.86 -41.82 -23.39
C GLU A 379 -9.97 -43.21 -22.76
N ARG A 380 -10.23 -43.22 -21.46
CA ARG A 380 -10.74 -44.43 -20.82
C ARG A 380 -12.14 -44.66 -21.35
N THR A 381 -12.22 -45.47 -22.39
CA THR A 381 -13.47 -46.04 -22.87
C THR A 381 -14.28 -46.64 -21.71
N PRO A 382 -15.55 -46.27 -21.56
CA PRO A 382 -16.36 -46.88 -20.53
C PRO A 382 -16.66 -48.32 -20.93
N VAL A 383 -16.14 -49.28 -20.20
CA VAL A 383 -16.49 -50.70 -20.30
C VAL A 383 -17.98 -50.83 -20.05
N LYS A 384 -18.72 -51.16 -21.13
CA LYS A 384 -20.12 -51.57 -21.10
C LYS A 384 -20.26 -52.88 -20.32
N ARG A 385 -20.63 -52.81 -19.06
CA ARG A 385 -21.20 -53.97 -18.35
C ARG A 385 -22.64 -54.17 -18.83
N GLY A 386 -22.83 -55.18 -19.68
CA GLY A 386 -24.11 -55.64 -20.12
C GLY A 386 -24.98 -56.11 -18.96
N ARG A 387 -26.21 -55.62 -18.88
CA ARG A 387 -27.27 -56.21 -18.07
C ARG A 387 -28.49 -56.36 -18.98
N LYS A 388 -28.86 -57.63 -19.17
CA LYS A 388 -29.98 -58.08 -19.92
C LYS A 388 -31.31 -57.47 -19.43
N ALA A 389 -32.14 -57.12 -20.41
CA ALA A 389 -33.54 -56.80 -20.22
C ALA A 389 -34.38 -58.06 -19.98
N PRO A 390 -35.60 -57.93 -19.47
CA PRO A 390 -36.74 -58.53 -20.19
C PRO A 390 -37.85 -57.52 -20.52
N ALA A 391 -38.48 -57.87 -21.63
CA ALA A 391 -39.50 -57.14 -22.33
C ALA A 391 -40.88 -57.22 -21.66
N SER A 392 -41.71 -56.25 -21.90
CA SER A 392 -43.07 -56.31 -22.48
C SER A 392 -43.85 -55.07 -22.03
N LYS A 393 -44.53 -54.43 -22.83
CA LYS A 393 -45.63 -54.43 -23.71
C LYS A 393 -46.12 -53.02 -24.01
N ALA A 394 -46.38 -52.83 -25.24
CA ALA A 394 -46.98 -51.66 -25.87
C ALA A 394 -48.39 -51.34 -25.38
N LYS A 395 -48.72 -50.05 -25.45
CA LYS A 395 -50.00 -49.55 -25.99
C LYS A 395 -49.86 -48.06 -26.31
N GLU A 396 -50.07 -47.81 -27.55
CA GLU A 396 -50.43 -46.54 -28.23
C GLU A 396 -51.95 -46.33 -28.15
N PRO A 397 -52.58 -45.31 -28.80
CA PRO A 397 -52.25 -43.83 -28.82
C PRO A 397 -53.48 -42.94 -28.55
N LEU A 398 -53.24 -41.62 -28.47
CA LEU A 398 -53.97 -40.40 -28.91
C LEU A 398 -55.51 -40.27 -28.63
N PRO A 399 -56.14 -39.04 -28.70
CA PRO A 399 -55.64 -37.71 -29.14
C PRO A 399 -56.08 -36.47 -28.30
N ALA A 400 -55.50 -35.38 -28.68
CA ALA A 400 -55.88 -33.94 -28.71
C ALA A 400 -57.20 -33.48 -28.09
N GLU A 401 -57.14 -32.32 -27.42
CA GLU A 401 -57.77 -31.03 -27.78
C GLU A 401 -57.50 -29.89 -26.76
N ARG A 402 -57.04 -28.80 -27.34
CA ARG A 402 -57.43 -27.39 -27.27
C ARG A 402 -57.62 -26.68 -25.90
N SER A 403 -56.82 -25.60 -25.87
CA SER A 403 -57.17 -24.19 -25.62
C SER A 403 -57.74 -23.80 -24.26
N ALA A 404 -57.08 -22.88 -23.64
CA ALA A 404 -57.59 -21.50 -23.43
C ALA A 404 -56.57 -20.68 -22.58
N GLU A 405 -56.34 -19.49 -23.04
CA GLU A 405 -55.84 -18.28 -22.37
C GLU A 405 -56.39 -18.09 -20.96
N THR A 406 -55.61 -17.53 -20.08
CA THR A 406 -55.98 -16.26 -19.41
C THR A 406 -54.95 -15.87 -18.34
N GLU A 407 -54.46 -14.64 -18.54
CA GLU A 407 -54.19 -13.56 -17.57
C GLU A 407 -53.31 -13.79 -16.33
N ALA A 408 -52.30 -12.96 -16.31
CA ALA A 408 -51.60 -12.50 -15.13
C ALA A 408 -52.56 -11.71 -14.17
N PRO A 409 -52.24 -11.62 -12.94
CA PRO A 409 -52.41 -10.30 -12.29
C PRO A 409 -51.17 -9.80 -11.55
N GLU A 410 -50.93 -8.51 -11.76
CA GLU A 410 -50.05 -7.60 -11.06
C GLU A 410 -50.41 -7.36 -9.58
N PRO A 411 -49.54 -6.63 -8.84
CA PRO A 411 -49.44 -6.71 -7.38
C PRO A 411 -50.41 -5.75 -6.68
N LYS A 412 -50.84 -6.13 -5.49
CA LYS A 412 -51.58 -5.26 -4.56
C LYS A 412 -50.67 -4.75 -3.45
N ALA A 413 -50.46 -3.43 -3.47
CA ALA A 413 -50.08 -2.60 -2.35
C ALA A 413 -51.06 -2.71 -1.18
N VAL A 414 -50.56 -2.80 0.02
CA VAL A 414 -51.35 -2.52 1.23
C VAL A 414 -50.67 -1.47 2.09
N ARG A 415 -51.45 -0.48 2.28
CA ARG A 415 -51.38 0.82 2.91
C ARG A 415 -51.02 0.77 4.40
N ALA A 416 -50.33 1.81 4.80
CA ALA A 416 -50.06 2.30 6.15
C ALA A 416 -51.31 2.42 7.03
N LYS A 417 -51.11 2.22 8.34
CA LYS A 417 -51.91 2.88 9.37
C LYS A 417 -51.03 3.51 10.44
N ALA A 418 -51.17 4.81 10.54
CA ALA A 418 -50.68 5.66 11.60
C ALA A 418 -51.62 5.56 12.84
N ALA A 419 -51.04 5.70 14.02
CA ALA A 419 -51.70 6.23 15.26
C ALA A 419 -50.56 6.64 16.20
N ALA A 420 -50.28 7.88 16.37
CA ALA A 420 -50.85 8.87 17.29
C ALA A 420 -50.18 8.83 18.67
N LYS A 421 -49.59 9.99 18.99
CA LYS A 421 -49.04 10.46 20.28
C LYS A 421 -50.08 10.43 21.41
N PRO A 422 -49.62 10.56 22.67
CA PRO A 422 -49.66 11.89 23.25
C PRO A 422 -48.42 12.31 24.05
N ALA A 423 -48.30 13.61 24.09
CA ALA A 423 -47.36 14.41 24.84
C ALA A 423 -47.63 14.40 26.36
N ARG A 424 -46.56 14.60 27.14
CA ARG A 424 -46.72 15.23 28.47
C ARG A 424 -45.52 16.13 28.76
N GLU A 425 -45.86 17.33 29.07
CA GLU A 425 -45.11 18.53 29.44
C GLU A 425 -44.51 18.45 30.85
N LYS A 426 -43.51 19.37 31.01
CA LYS A 426 -43.09 20.06 32.27
C LYS A 426 -42.10 19.29 33.16
N SER A 427 -40.97 19.84 33.51
CA SER A 427 -40.72 21.11 34.20
C SER A 427 -39.25 21.43 34.29
N ALA A 428 -38.89 22.71 34.13
CA ALA A 428 -37.61 23.30 34.48
C ALA A 428 -37.56 23.62 36.01
N PRO A 429 -36.39 23.70 36.63
CA PRO A 429 -36.23 24.59 37.77
C PRO A 429 -35.17 25.69 37.51
N LYS A 430 -35.65 26.84 37.76
CA LYS A 430 -35.21 28.13 38.27
C LYS A 430 -33.72 28.34 38.54
N THR A 431 -33.23 29.39 37.89
CA THR A 431 -32.11 30.24 38.23
C THR A 431 -32.24 30.86 39.61
N GLU A 432 -31.19 30.75 40.42
CA GLU A 432 -30.94 31.65 41.55
C GLU A 432 -29.78 32.56 41.22
N THR A 433 -30.09 33.84 41.19
CA THR A 433 -29.22 34.98 41.15
C THR A 433 -28.62 35.28 42.51
N VAL A 434 -27.29 35.28 42.62
CA VAL A 434 -26.61 35.91 43.77
C VAL A 434 -25.85 37.14 43.23
N LYS A 435 -26.14 38.30 43.83
CA LYS A 435 -25.57 39.60 43.54
C LYS A 435 -24.15 39.70 44.11
N PRO A 436 -23.30 40.57 43.50
CA PRO A 436 -21.91 40.74 43.89
C PRO A 436 -21.77 41.73 45.05
N ASP A 437 -20.78 41.46 45.90
CA ASP A 437 -20.31 42.39 46.92
C ASP A 437 -19.12 43.22 46.36
N GLN A 438 -19.15 44.51 46.60
CA GLN A 438 -18.18 45.51 46.16
C GLN A 438 -17.06 45.63 47.18
N SER A 439 -15.81 45.53 46.71
CA SER A 439 -14.73 46.31 47.34
C SER A 439 -13.69 46.74 46.32
N SER A 440 -13.49 48.01 46.30
CA SER A 440 -12.63 48.90 45.57
C SER A 440 -11.15 48.53 45.45
N GLY A 441 -10.57 48.81 44.28
CA GLY A 441 -9.11 48.84 44.10
C GLY A 441 -8.69 49.16 42.69
N ALA A 442 -8.38 50.42 42.48
CA ALA A 442 -7.54 51.12 41.50
C ALA A 442 -7.34 50.50 40.09
N VAL A 443 -7.84 51.25 39.11
CA VAL A 443 -7.58 51.16 37.69
C VAL A 443 -6.19 51.67 37.37
N VAL A 444 -5.32 50.86 36.74
CA VAL A 444 -4.18 51.31 35.96
C VAL A 444 -4.41 50.89 34.53
N SER A 445 -4.57 51.84 33.65
CA SER A 445 -4.69 51.69 32.21
C SER A 445 -3.36 51.30 31.61
N GLY A 446 -3.32 50.07 31.04
CA GLY A 446 -2.28 49.60 30.13
C GLY A 446 -2.91 48.62 29.20
N ASP A 447 -2.90 48.93 27.93
CA ASP A 447 -3.58 48.25 26.82
C ASP A 447 -2.76 47.03 26.37
N ASP A 448 -2.74 45.96 27.18
CA ASP A 448 -2.11 44.68 26.83
C ASP A 448 -3.02 43.57 27.30
N GLY A 449 -4.00 43.23 26.55
CA GLY A 449 -4.95 42.08 26.53
C GLY A 449 -4.80 40.89 27.50
N TRP A 450 -4.23 41.04 28.68
CA TRP A 450 -4.07 40.02 29.71
C TRP A 450 -5.09 40.17 30.82
N ASN A 451 -6.03 39.27 30.96
CA ASN A 451 -7.13 39.26 31.93
C ASN A 451 -6.92 38.29 33.12
N GLY A 452 -5.71 37.79 33.38
CA GLY A 452 -5.39 36.88 34.48
C GLY A 452 -4.49 37.47 35.55
N PRO A 453 -4.40 36.84 36.75
CA PRO A 453 -3.44 37.30 37.78
C PRO A 453 -2.00 37.15 37.29
N MET A 454 -1.19 38.16 37.51
CA MET A 454 0.20 38.21 37.06
C MET A 454 1.03 37.09 37.71
N PRO A 455 1.77 36.27 36.96
CA PRO A 455 2.65 35.25 37.51
C PRO A 455 3.76 35.90 38.37
N GLY A 456 4.05 35.34 39.57
CA GLY A 456 4.96 35.89 40.55
C GLY A 456 6.44 36.12 40.10
N PHE A 457 6.83 35.54 38.97
CA PHE A 457 8.17 35.75 38.41
C PHE A 457 8.35 37.09 37.69
N LEU A 458 7.26 37.79 37.35
CA LEU A 458 7.30 39.13 36.74
C LEU A 458 7.34 40.29 37.77
N SER A 459 7.30 39.98 39.06
CA SER A 459 7.38 40.97 40.13
C SER A 459 8.81 41.21 40.67
N VAL A 460 9.82 40.55 40.12
CA VAL A 460 11.22 40.76 40.50
C VAL A 460 11.81 41.85 39.60
N GLY A 461 11.84 43.08 40.10
CA GLY A 461 12.56 44.19 39.48
C GLY A 461 14.07 43.90 39.50
N PHE A 462 14.71 44.04 38.35
CA PHE A 462 16.16 44.14 38.30
C PHE A 462 16.54 45.58 38.72
N ASP A 463 17.03 45.75 39.94
CA ASP A 463 17.78 46.94 40.32
C ASP A 463 19.21 46.80 39.81
N THR A 464 19.53 47.72 38.86
CA THR A 464 20.81 48.15 38.28
C THR A 464 21.80 47.11 37.86
#